data_e164a454a356278175ab2387e5efd788
#
_entry.id   e164a454a356278175ab2387e5efd788
#
_cell.length_a   1.000
_cell.length_b   1.000
_cell.length_c   1.000
_cell.angle_alpha   90.00
_cell.angle_beta   90.00
_cell.angle_gamma   90.00
#
_symmetry.space_group_name_H-M   'P 1'
#
loop_
_entity.id
_entity.type
_entity.pdbx_description
1 polymer ?
#
loop_
_entity_poly.entity_id
_entity_poly.type
_entity_poly.pdbx_seq_one_letter_code
_entity_poly.pdbx_strand_id
1 'polypeptide(L)'
;MRHALRLAILLTIAVTAPAFAADEPPPAEVSKPSRLDNLFDRLKRERNEKAAERIAGNIWAEWMKSGSASIDLMMQWSNKASEEKKYDVALDFLDQIVTLQPDYPEGWNRRATVHFMMENYAKSMADIEHTLRLEPRHFGALTGMAAILKETGRKEVALDAYERALAVYPMMREAQSEVSTLADELAGQGI
;
A
#
# COMPACT_ATOMS: atom_id res chain seq x y z
N MET A 1 66.13 -3.80 -73.00
CA MET A 1 65.70 -4.49 -71.73
C MET A 1 64.58 -3.67 -71.11
N ARG A 2 63.39 -4.25 -71.15
CA ARG A 2 62.14 -3.47 -70.84
C ARG A 2 61.74 -3.75 -69.40
N HIS A 3 61.75 -2.76 -68.55
CA HIS A 3 61.18 -2.87 -67.19
C HIS A 3 59.71 -2.43 -67.19
N ALA A 4 58.82 -3.38 -66.94
CA ALA A 4 57.39 -3.14 -66.77
C ALA A 4 57.11 -2.73 -65.31
N LEU A 5 56.67 -1.50 -65.08
CA LEU A 5 56.24 -1.02 -63.86
C LEU A 5 54.77 -1.43 -63.63
N ARG A 6 54.53 -2.29 -62.65
CA ARG A 6 53.18 -2.69 -62.25
C ARG A 6 52.66 -1.71 -61.17
N LEU A 7 51.68 -0.89 -61.53
CA LEU A 7 50.98 -0.01 -60.64
C LEU A 7 49.86 -0.80 -59.92
N ALA A 8 50.01 -0.99 -58.63
CA ALA A 8 48.96 -1.58 -57.78
C ALA A 8 48.01 -0.50 -57.28
N ILE A 9 46.78 -0.53 -57.75
CA ILE A 9 45.71 0.35 -57.25
C ILE A 9 45.07 -0.32 -56.02
N LEU A 10 45.28 0.27 -54.85
CA LEU A 10 44.62 -0.10 -53.63
C LEU A 10 43.24 0.56 -53.59
N LEU A 11 42.20 -0.25 -53.79
CA LEU A 11 40.80 0.17 -53.65
C LEU A 11 40.39 0.08 -52.16
N THR A 12 40.34 1.22 -51.47
CA THR A 12 39.80 1.29 -50.11
C THR A 12 38.29 1.34 -50.16
N ILE A 13 37.64 0.25 -49.76
CA ILE A 13 36.19 0.20 -49.58
C ILE A 13 35.88 0.80 -48.19
N ALA A 14 35.32 2.01 -48.17
CA ALA A 14 34.76 2.61 -46.93
C ALA A 14 33.43 1.91 -46.62
N VAL A 15 33.42 1.06 -45.61
CA VAL A 15 32.20 0.48 -45.04
C VAL A 15 31.55 1.54 -44.11
N THR A 16 30.54 2.21 -44.60
CA THR A 16 29.70 3.09 -43.77
C THR A 16 28.72 2.20 -42.99
N ALA A 17 28.94 2.02 -41.69
CA ALA A 17 27.98 1.39 -40.80
C ALA A 17 26.75 2.31 -40.67
N PRO A 18 25.52 1.78 -40.78
CA PRO A 18 24.32 2.58 -40.47
C PRO A 18 24.34 2.91 -38.99
N ALA A 19 24.27 4.20 -38.64
CA ALA A 19 24.02 4.65 -37.28
C ALA A 19 22.58 4.21 -36.95
N PHE A 20 22.45 3.24 -36.05
CA PHE A 20 21.18 2.96 -35.40
C PHE A 20 20.89 4.19 -34.52
N ALA A 21 19.93 5.01 -34.94
CA ALA A 21 19.32 5.99 -34.06
C ALA A 21 18.71 5.18 -32.89
N ALA A 22 19.22 5.40 -31.68
CA ALA A 22 18.58 4.88 -30.49
C ALA A 22 17.18 5.52 -30.43
N ASP A 23 16.14 4.69 -30.58
CA ASP A 23 14.78 5.11 -30.33
C ASP A 23 14.73 5.60 -28.87
N GLU A 24 14.61 6.91 -28.68
CA GLU A 24 14.30 7.45 -27.36
C GLU A 24 12.97 6.84 -26.93
N PRO A 25 12.88 6.25 -25.71
CA PRO A 25 11.61 5.74 -25.22
C PRO A 25 10.60 6.89 -25.23
N PRO A 26 9.35 6.64 -25.67
CA PRO A 26 8.32 7.68 -25.69
C PRO A 26 8.20 8.29 -24.28
N PRO A 27 7.99 9.62 -24.18
CA PRO A 27 7.83 10.27 -22.88
C PRO A 27 6.73 9.55 -22.10
N ALA A 28 7.04 9.19 -20.84
CA ALA A 28 6.10 8.50 -19.97
C ALA A 28 4.78 9.27 -19.97
N GLU A 29 3.73 8.66 -20.50
CA GLU A 29 2.37 9.23 -20.45
C GLU A 29 2.04 9.42 -18.98
N VAL A 30 1.86 10.69 -18.57
CA VAL A 30 1.39 11.02 -17.21
C VAL A 30 -0.05 10.49 -17.14
N SER A 31 -0.21 9.29 -16.61
CA SER A 31 -1.52 8.67 -16.44
C SER A 31 -2.39 9.59 -15.58
N LYS A 32 -3.66 9.78 -16.00
CA LYS A 32 -4.61 10.55 -15.18
C LYS A 32 -4.71 9.93 -13.78
N PRO A 33 -4.70 10.76 -12.71
CA PRO A 33 -4.85 10.25 -11.35
C PRO A 33 -6.09 9.37 -11.24
N SER A 34 -5.96 8.23 -10.58
CA SER A 34 -7.10 7.35 -10.32
C SER A 34 -8.13 8.05 -9.42
N ARG A 35 -9.36 7.51 -9.38
CA ARG A 35 -10.38 8.01 -8.44
C ARG A 35 -9.88 7.95 -6.99
N LEU A 36 -9.16 6.90 -6.65
CA LEU A 36 -8.59 6.71 -5.31
C LEU A 36 -7.52 7.77 -5.02
N ASP A 37 -6.63 8.09 -5.97
CA ASP A 37 -5.62 9.13 -5.80
C ASP A 37 -6.26 10.50 -5.54
N ASN A 38 -7.31 10.84 -6.30
CA ASN A 38 -8.07 12.08 -6.08
C ASN A 38 -8.70 12.14 -4.68
N LEU A 39 -9.19 11.01 -4.16
CA LEU A 39 -9.75 10.94 -2.81
C LEU A 39 -8.67 11.16 -1.75
N PHE A 40 -7.50 10.54 -1.89
CA PHE A 40 -6.37 10.75 -0.99
C PHE A 40 -5.86 12.19 -1.00
N ASP A 41 -5.75 12.81 -2.18
CA ASP A 41 -5.35 14.20 -2.30
C ASP A 41 -6.32 15.16 -1.60
N ARG A 42 -7.60 14.86 -1.65
CA ARG A 42 -8.64 15.61 -0.93
C ARG A 42 -8.57 15.34 0.56
N LEU A 43 -8.43 14.08 0.99
CA LEU A 43 -8.33 13.69 2.38
C LEU A 43 -7.15 14.40 3.08
N LYS A 44 -6.00 14.41 2.43
CA LYS A 44 -4.78 15.05 2.95
C LYS A 44 -4.94 16.57 3.16
N ARG A 45 -5.75 17.24 2.32
CA ARG A 45 -5.96 18.70 2.37
C ARG A 45 -7.15 19.11 3.22
N GLU A 46 -8.08 18.19 3.51
CA GLU A 46 -9.28 18.50 4.29
C GLU A 46 -8.93 18.88 5.74
N ARG A 47 -9.59 19.89 6.28
CA ARG A 47 -9.41 20.39 7.65
C ARG A 47 -10.68 20.31 8.47
N ASN A 48 -11.82 20.06 7.83
CA ASN A 48 -13.08 19.80 8.53
C ASN A 48 -13.20 18.30 8.81
N GLU A 49 -13.30 17.93 10.06
CA GLU A 49 -13.36 16.55 10.53
C GLU A 49 -14.46 15.74 9.84
N LYS A 50 -15.72 16.23 9.86
CA LYS A 50 -16.85 15.54 9.22
C LYS A 50 -16.72 15.40 7.70
N ALA A 51 -16.07 16.37 7.06
CA ALA A 51 -15.80 16.26 5.63
C ALA A 51 -14.70 15.22 5.36
N ALA A 52 -13.65 15.19 6.17
CA ALA A 52 -12.59 14.19 6.09
C ALA A 52 -13.11 12.78 6.34
N GLU A 53 -13.98 12.57 7.33
CA GLU A 53 -14.65 11.28 7.57
C GLU A 53 -15.43 10.79 6.33
N ARG A 54 -16.19 11.70 5.69
CA ARG A 54 -16.91 11.33 4.45
C ARG A 54 -15.97 10.93 3.31
N ILE A 55 -14.83 11.64 3.18
CA ILE A 55 -13.82 11.29 2.17
C ILE A 55 -13.19 9.94 2.50
N ALA A 56 -12.81 9.72 3.77
CA ALA A 56 -12.28 8.43 4.25
C ALA A 56 -13.27 7.29 4.01
N GLY A 57 -14.57 7.51 4.28
CA GLY A 57 -15.64 6.55 3.95
C GLY A 57 -15.71 6.20 2.46
N ASN A 58 -15.49 7.18 1.57
CA ASN A 58 -15.42 6.92 0.14
C ASN A 58 -14.16 6.11 -0.24
N ILE A 59 -13.03 6.34 0.42
CA ILE A 59 -11.81 5.53 0.23
C ILE A 59 -12.07 4.08 0.67
N TRP A 60 -12.67 3.88 1.84
CA TRP A 60 -13.08 2.55 2.30
C TRP A 60 -13.99 1.86 1.28
N ALA A 61 -14.98 2.58 0.73
CA ALA A 61 -15.87 2.04 -0.29
C ALA A 61 -15.15 1.65 -1.59
N GLU A 62 -14.06 2.33 -1.96
CA GLU A 62 -13.22 1.92 -3.10
C GLU A 62 -12.38 0.69 -2.74
N TRP A 63 -11.77 0.62 -1.56
CA TRP A 63 -11.00 -0.54 -1.12
C TRP A 63 -11.84 -1.82 -0.99
N MET A 64 -13.11 -1.69 -0.63
CA MET A 64 -14.03 -2.83 -0.53
C MET A 64 -14.41 -3.44 -1.89
N LYS A 65 -14.04 -2.82 -3.00
CA LYS A 65 -14.30 -3.36 -4.34
C LYS A 65 -13.14 -4.24 -4.79
N SER A 66 -13.31 -5.55 -4.71
CA SER A 66 -12.30 -6.48 -5.21
C SER A 66 -12.26 -6.57 -6.75
N GLY A 67 -13.34 -6.16 -7.43
CA GLY A 67 -13.56 -6.40 -8.86
C GLY A 67 -14.09 -7.79 -9.19
N SER A 68 -14.32 -8.64 -8.20
CA SER A 68 -14.86 -9.99 -8.32
C SER A 68 -16.08 -10.17 -7.42
N ALA A 69 -17.24 -10.46 -7.99
CA ALA A 69 -18.46 -10.66 -7.22
C ALA A 69 -18.34 -11.82 -6.19
N SER A 70 -17.56 -12.85 -6.52
CA SER A 70 -17.33 -13.97 -5.59
C SER A 70 -16.46 -13.56 -4.41
N ILE A 71 -15.42 -12.78 -4.64
CA ILE A 71 -14.56 -12.22 -3.57
C ILE A 71 -15.38 -11.26 -2.70
N ASP A 72 -16.15 -10.35 -3.30
CA ASP A 72 -17.03 -9.42 -2.57
C ASP A 72 -18.04 -10.16 -1.69
N LEU A 73 -18.60 -11.28 -2.16
CA LEU A 73 -19.52 -12.12 -1.37
C LEU A 73 -18.79 -12.81 -0.21
N MET A 74 -17.63 -13.40 -0.45
CA MET A 74 -16.82 -14.00 0.63
C MET A 74 -16.39 -12.95 1.67
N MET A 75 -16.09 -11.73 1.24
CA MET A 75 -15.80 -10.61 2.14
C MET A 75 -17.00 -10.27 3.03
N GLN A 76 -18.21 -10.25 2.48
CA GLN A 76 -19.43 -10.04 3.27
C GLN A 76 -19.65 -11.15 4.30
N TRP A 77 -19.42 -12.42 3.92
CA TRP A 77 -19.55 -13.55 4.85
C TRP A 77 -18.48 -13.51 5.96
N SER A 78 -17.25 -13.16 5.63
CA SER A 78 -16.19 -13.00 6.62
C SER A 78 -16.49 -11.88 7.61
N ASN A 79 -17.00 -10.73 7.13
CA ASN A 79 -17.40 -9.61 7.98
C ASN A 79 -18.50 -10.03 8.95
N LYS A 80 -19.54 -10.70 8.43
CA LYS A 80 -20.66 -11.21 9.26
C LYS A 80 -20.16 -12.21 10.30
N ALA A 81 -19.29 -13.15 9.92
CA ALA A 81 -18.70 -14.11 10.86
C ALA A 81 -17.88 -13.40 11.95
N SER A 82 -17.11 -12.35 11.58
CA SER A 82 -16.33 -11.54 12.53
C SER A 82 -17.23 -10.80 13.52
N GLU A 83 -18.32 -10.20 13.07
CA GLU A 83 -19.32 -9.52 13.90
C GLU A 83 -19.97 -10.49 14.91
N GLU A 84 -20.21 -11.73 14.48
CA GLU A 84 -20.71 -12.82 15.32
C GLU A 84 -19.62 -13.47 16.19
N LYS A 85 -18.37 -12.96 16.17
CA LYS A 85 -17.17 -13.50 16.86
C LYS A 85 -16.82 -14.94 16.46
N LYS A 86 -17.26 -15.40 15.29
CA LYS A 86 -16.93 -16.69 14.68
C LYS A 86 -15.63 -16.54 13.88
N TYR A 87 -14.54 -16.27 14.58
CA TYR A 87 -13.27 -15.87 13.95
C TYR A 87 -12.69 -16.96 13.05
N ASP A 88 -12.81 -18.24 13.43
CA ASP A 88 -12.34 -19.35 12.59
C ASP A 88 -13.06 -19.36 11.24
N VAL A 89 -14.40 -19.18 11.25
CA VAL A 89 -15.20 -19.10 10.01
C VAL A 89 -14.82 -17.87 9.19
N ALA A 90 -14.55 -16.74 9.84
CA ALA A 90 -14.09 -15.53 9.15
C ALA A 90 -12.74 -15.78 8.46
N LEU A 91 -11.80 -16.43 9.15
CA LEU A 91 -10.48 -16.78 8.61
C LEU A 91 -10.59 -17.75 7.43
N ASP A 92 -11.49 -18.74 7.45
CA ASP A 92 -11.71 -19.67 6.34
C ASP A 92 -12.04 -18.92 5.03
N PHE A 93 -12.92 -17.90 5.10
CA PHE A 93 -13.22 -17.05 3.93
C PHE A 93 -12.04 -16.16 3.55
N LEU A 94 -11.38 -15.54 4.53
CA LEU A 94 -10.28 -14.61 4.28
C LEU A 94 -9.05 -15.32 3.70
N ASP A 95 -8.76 -16.55 4.12
CA ASP A 95 -7.69 -17.38 3.56
C ASP A 95 -7.95 -17.71 2.09
N GLN A 96 -9.21 -17.97 1.73
CA GLN A 96 -9.61 -18.15 0.33
C GLN A 96 -9.45 -16.84 -0.46
N ILE A 97 -9.87 -15.69 0.09
CA ILE A 97 -9.77 -14.38 -0.56
C ILE A 97 -8.30 -14.06 -0.88
N VAL A 98 -7.39 -14.14 0.09
CA VAL A 98 -5.98 -13.82 -0.13
C VAL A 98 -5.25 -14.82 -1.02
N THR A 99 -5.77 -16.04 -1.13
CA THR A 99 -5.26 -17.07 -2.04
C THR A 99 -5.73 -16.83 -3.48
N LEU A 100 -7.01 -16.48 -3.67
CA LEU A 100 -7.60 -16.29 -4.98
C LEU A 100 -7.25 -14.92 -5.59
N GLN A 101 -7.06 -13.91 -4.73
CA GLN A 101 -6.76 -12.54 -5.15
C GLN A 101 -5.67 -11.93 -4.24
N PRO A 102 -4.41 -12.37 -4.38
CA PRO A 102 -3.31 -11.95 -3.51
C PRO A 102 -2.93 -10.47 -3.64
N ASP A 103 -3.35 -9.81 -4.71
CA ASP A 103 -3.15 -8.37 -4.99
C ASP A 103 -4.29 -7.49 -4.45
N TYR A 104 -5.23 -8.05 -3.70
CA TYR A 104 -6.34 -7.32 -3.09
C TYR A 104 -5.99 -6.88 -1.64
N PRO A 105 -5.63 -5.60 -1.40
CA PRO A 105 -5.13 -5.15 -0.09
C PRO A 105 -6.11 -5.37 1.05
N GLU A 106 -7.41 -5.14 0.81
CA GLU A 106 -8.44 -5.22 1.84
C GLU A 106 -8.68 -6.66 2.33
N GLY A 107 -8.42 -7.67 1.48
CA GLY A 107 -8.44 -9.07 1.91
C GLY A 107 -7.42 -9.35 3.02
N TRP A 108 -6.19 -8.90 2.84
CA TRP A 108 -5.13 -9.01 3.83
C TRP A 108 -5.44 -8.16 5.08
N ASN A 109 -5.90 -6.92 4.91
CA ASN A 109 -6.28 -6.05 6.02
C ASN A 109 -7.40 -6.63 6.88
N ARG A 110 -8.40 -7.26 6.29
CA ARG A 110 -9.47 -7.92 7.05
C ARG A 110 -8.98 -9.14 7.79
N ARG A 111 -8.10 -9.94 7.18
CA ARG A 111 -7.49 -11.09 7.87
C ARG A 111 -6.62 -10.64 9.04
N ALA A 112 -5.84 -9.57 8.85
CA ALA A 112 -5.07 -8.94 9.93
C ALA A 112 -5.97 -8.52 11.09
N THR A 113 -7.12 -7.91 10.79
CA THR A 113 -8.09 -7.48 11.81
C THR A 113 -8.61 -8.66 12.62
N VAL A 114 -8.96 -9.77 11.96
CA VAL A 114 -9.43 -10.98 12.67
C VAL A 114 -8.31 -11.58 13.52
N HIS A 115 -7.08 -11.67 13.01
CA HIS A 115 -5.93 -12.11 13.79
C HIS A 115 -5.66 -11.20 15.01
N PHE A 116 -5.84 -9.89 14.87
CA PHE A 116 -5.73 -8.94 15.98
C PHE A 116 -6.79 -9.23 17.05
N MET A 117 -8.06 -9.43 16.67
CA MET A 117 -9.14 -9.77 17.60
C MET A 117 -8.92 -11.09 18.34
N MET A 118 -8.12 -11.99 17.78
CA MET A 118 -7.68 -13.25 18.38
C MET A 118 -6.34 -13.12 19.13
N GLU A 119 -5.79 -11.92 19.28
CA GLU A 119 -4.48 -11.65 19.88
C GLU A 119 -3.31 -12.35 19.17
N ASN A 120 -3.53 -12.82 17.93
CA ASN A 120 -2.50 -13.42 17.08
C ASN A 120 -1.65 -12.33 16.40
N TYR A 121 -1.01 -11.48 17.22
CA TYR A 121 -0.32 -10.27 16.75
C TYR A 121 0.74 -10.52 15.68
N ALA A 122 1.47 -11.63 15.75
CA ALA A 122 2.48 -11.96 14.74
C ALA A 122 1.86 -12.19 13.35
N LYS A 123 0.73 -12.91 13.27
CA LYS A 123 0.01 -13.12 12.00
C LYS A 123 -0.65 -11.84 11.52
N SER A 124 -1.26 -11.08 12.43
CA SER A 124 -1.84 -9.77 12.12
C SER A 124 -0.80 -8.83 11.52
N MET A 125 0.38 -8.73 12.12
CA MET A 125 1.46 -7.89 11.62
C MET A 125 1.94 -8.31 10.23
N ALA A 126 2.09 -9.61 9.96
CA ALA A 126 2.48 -10.11 8.65
C ALA A 126 1.46 -9.72 7.55
N ASP A 127 0.17 -9.81 7.85
CA ASP A 127 -0.90 -9.41 6.92
C ASP A 127 -0.97 -7.89 6.74
N ILE A 128 -0.75 -7.09 7.80
CA ILE A 128 -0.61 -5.64 7.73
C ILE A 128 0.55 -5.25 6.81
N GLU A 129 1.71 -5.88 6.97
CA GLU A 129 2.87 -5.63 6.11
C GLU A 129 2.55 -5.94 4.65
N HIS A 130 1.78 -7.00 4.39
CA HIS A 130 1.32 -7.32 3.04
C HIS A 130 0.38 -6.25 2.50
N THR A 131 -0.61 -5.83 3.29
CA THR A 131 -1.52 -4.73 2.96
C THR A 131 -0.75 -3.46 2.59
N LEU A 132 0.23 -3.06 3.40
CA LEU A 132 1.02 -1.84 3.19
C LEU A 132 2.00 -1.93 2.00
N ARG A 133 2.40 -3.13 1.58
CA ARG A 133 3.15 -3.30 0.31
C ARG A 133 2.26 -3.04 -0.91
N LEU A 134 0.98 -3.43 -0.84
CA LEU A 134 0.02 -3.24 -1.93
C LEU A 134 -0.57 -1.82 -1.96
N GLU A 135 -0.89 -1.26 -0.79
CA GLU A 135 -1.39 0.12 -0.63
C GLU A 135 -0.69 0.80 0.56
N PRO A 136 0.41 1.53 0.31
CA PRO A 136 1.17 2.18 1.38
C PRO A 136 0.40 3.27 2.15
N ARG A 137 -0.71 3.76 1.59
CA ARG A 137 -1.58 4.77 2.19
C ARG A 137 -2.75 4.16 2.97
N HIS A 138 -2.73 2.85 3.22
CA HIS A 138 -3.82 2.16 3.92
C HIS A 138 -3.85 2.55 5.39
N PHE A 139 -4.51 3.67 5.70
CA PHE A 139 -4.51 4.25 7.06
C PHE A 139 -5.08 3.29 8.13
N GLY A 140 -6.03 2.41 7.79
CA GLY A 140 -6.51 1.38 8.71
C GLY A 140 -5.43 0.33 9.04
N ALA A 141 -4.62 -0.07 8.08
CA ALA A 141 -3.49 -0.98 8.33
C ALA A 141 -2.39 -0.29 9.15
N LEU A 142 -2.11 1.01 8.90
CA LEU A 142 -1.15 1.80 9.68
C LEU A 142 -1.59 1.93 11.14
N THR A 143 -2.86 2.21 11.42
CA THR A 143 -3.38 2.27 12.79
C THR A 143 -3.44 0.90 13.44
N GLY A 144 -3.77 -0.17 12.71
CA GLY A 144 -3.68 -1.55 13.19
C GLY A 144 -2.25 -1.96 13.59
N MET A 145 -1.25 -1.60 12.77
CA MET A 145 0.17 -1.75 13.12
C MET A 145 0.51 -1.03 14.41
N ALA A 146 0.12 0.25 14.52
CA ALA A 146 0.38 1.07 15.68
C ALA A 146 -0.26 0.48 16.97
N ALA A 147 -1.49 -0.01 16.89
CA ALA A 147 -2.17 -0.67 17.99
C ALA A 147 -1.40 -1.91 18.50
N ILE A 148 -0.98 -2.80 17.58
CA ILE A 148 -0.18 -3.99 17.94
C ILE A 148 1.16 -3.58 18.58
N LEU A 149 1.83 -2.58 18.03
CA LEU A 149 3.11 -2.09 18.56
C LEU A 149 2.95 -1.51 19.97
N LYS A 150 1.87 -0.77 20.23
CA LYS A 150 1.51 -0.24 21.54
C LYS A 150 1.23 -1.38 22.53
N GLU A 151 0.38 -2.36 22.18
CA GLU A 151 0.05 -3.52 23.01
C GLU A 151 1.30 -4.36 23.37
N THR A 152 2.26 -4.43 22.45
CA THR A 152 3.51 -5.15 22.66
C THR A 152 4.63 -4.32 23.30
N GLY A 153 4.30 -3.11 23.80
CA GLY A 153 5.22 -2.23 24.53
C GLY A 153 6.23 -1.46 23.66
N ARG A 154 6.08 -1.47 22.34
CA ARG A 154 6.98 -0.81 21.38
C ARG A 154 6.47 0.60 21.07
N LYS A 155 6.37 1.45 22.10
CA LYS A 155 5.67 2.73 22.07
C LYS A 155 6.26 3.73 21.06
N GLU A 156 7.57 3.82 20.93
CA GLU A 156 8.23 4.72 19.97
C GLU A 156 7.88 4.37 18.51
N VAL A 157 7.86 3.06 18.21
CA VAL A 157 7.53 2.59 16.87
C VAL A 157 6.01 2.70 16.61
N ALA A 158 5.19 2.55 17.65
CA ALA A 158 3.75 2.78 17.58
C ALA A 158 3.44 4.25 17.25
N LEU A 159 4.16 5.19 17.88
CA LEU A 159 4.05 6.62 17.61
C LEU A 159 4.35 6.92 16.14
N ASP A 160 5.47 6.41 15.58
CA ASP A 160 5.79 6.57 14.16
C ASP A 160 4.68 6.02 13.24
N ALA A 161 4.13 4.87 13.56
CA ALA A 161 3.06 4.27 12.76
C ALA A 161 1.77 5.12 12.79
N TYR A 162 1.39 5.70 13.93
CA TYR A 162 0.26 6.65 14.00
C TYR A 162 0.55 7.95 13.25
N GLU A 163 1.77 8.50 13.34
CA GLU A 163 2.17 9.69 12.60
C GLU A 163 2.10 9.45 11.08
N ARG A 164 2.51 8.27 10.61
CA ARG A 164 2.34 7.87 9.22
C ARG A 164 0.87 7.81 8.79
N ALA A 165 -0.01 7.31 9.67
CA ALA A 165 -1.45 7.34 9.41
C ALA A 165 -1.96 8.78 9.30
N LEU A 166 -1.52 9.69 10.17
CA LEU A 166 -1.86 11.12 10.13
C LEU A 166 -1.27 11.84 8.91
N ALA A 167 -0.14 11.41 8.38
CA ALA A 167 0.41 11.95 7.14
C ALA A 167 -0.51 11.70 5.93
N VAL A 168 -1.31 10.61 5.98
CA VAL A 168 -2.33 10.27 4.98
C VAL A 168 -3.68 10.90 5.30
N TYR A 169 -4.12 10.80 6.56
CA TYR A 169 -5.41 11.26 7.06
C TYR A 169 -5.22 12.18 8.28
N PRO A 170 -4.89 13.49 8.08
CA PRO A 170 -4.56 14.41 9.17
C PRO A 170 -5.67 14.59 10.21
N MET A 171 -6.93 14.49 9.80
CA MET A 171 -8.11 14.70 10.67
C MET A 171 -8.61 13.43 11.37
N MET A 172 -7.81 12.34 11.38
CA MET A 172 -8.15 11.10 12.08
C MET A 172 -8.02 11.29 13.59
N ARG A 173 -9.14 11.51 14.28
CA ARG A 173 -9.21 11.82 15.72
C ARG A 173 -8.55 10.78 16.61
N GLU A 174 -8.81 9.52 16.33
CA GLU A 174 -8.23 8.40 17.06
C GLU A 174 -6.69 8.45 17.02
N ALA A 175 -6.11 8.58 15.83
CA ALA A 175 -4.66 8.66 15.69
C ALA A 175 -4.08 9.94 16.33
N GLN A 176 -4.77 11.09 16.26
CA GLN A 176 -4.34 12.31 16.93
C GLN A 176 -4.30 12.12 18.46
N SER A 177 -5.32 11.47 19.04
CA SER A 177 -5.38 11.18 20.48
C SER A 177 -4.26 10.23 20.90
N GLU A 178 -4.02 9.17 20.12
CA GLU A 178 -2.98 8.17 20.40
C GLU A 178 -1.56 8.78 20.31
N VAL A 179 -1.31 9.63 19.32
CA VAL A 179 -0.04 10.36 19.20
C VAL A 179 0.19 11.24 20.42
N SER A 180 -0.83 12.02 20.88
CA SER A 180 -0.71 12.86 22.07
C SER A 180 -0.41 12.02 23.31
N THR A 181 -1.15 10.92 23.50
CA THR A 181 -0.96 10.03 24.67
C THR A 181 0.43 9.40 24.68
N LEU A 182 0.87 8.84 23.56
CA LEU A 182 2.19 8.20 23.46
C LEU A 182 3.33 9.20 23.62
N ALA A 183 3.19 10.42 23.07
CA ALA A 183 4.21 11.46 23.24
C ALA A 183 4.35 11.88 24.71
N ASP A 184 3.24 12.04 25.45
CA ASP A 184 3.26 12.36 26.88
C ASP A 184 3.88 11.23 27.71
N GLU A 185 3.53 9.96 27.41
CA GLU A 185 4.06 8.80 28.10
C GLU A 185 5.59 8.66 27.87
N LEU A 186 6.07 8.88 26.64
CA LEU A 186 7.49 8.80 26.32
C LEU A 186 8.28 9.95 26.94
N ALA A 187 7.72 11.17 26.99
CA ALA A 187 8.34 12.31 27.67
C ALA A 187 8.45 12.09 29.18
N GLY A 188 7.45 11.45 29.82
CA GLY A 188 7.47 11.13 31.26
C GLY A 188 8.43 10.00 31.65
N GLN A 189 8.88 9.17 30.72
CA GLN A 189 9.85 8.09 30.99
C GLN A 189 11.31 8.57 30.94
N GLY A 190 11.58 9.79 30.52
CA GLY A 190 12.91 10.38 30.36
C GLY A 190 13.44 11.15 31.58
N ILE A 191 12.80 11.04 32.76
CA ILE A 191 13.22 11.73 34.00
C ILE A 191 13.78 10.74 35.00
#